data_48053e9ae6d06d58fd68c948c028fc8e
#
_entry.id   48053e9ae6d06d58fd68c948c028fc8e
#
_cell.length_a   1.000
_cell.length_b   1.000
_cell.length_c   1.000
_cell.angle_alpha   90.00
_cell.angle_beta   90.00
_cell.angle_gamma   90.00
#
_symmetry.space_group_name_H-M   'P 1'
#
loop_
_entity.id
_entity.type
_entity.pdbx_description
1 polymer ?
#
loop_
_entity_poly.entity_id
_entity_poly.type
_entity_poly.pdbx_seq_one_letter_code
_entity_poly.pdbx_strand_id
1 'polypeptide(L)'
;MCTIYKGVHKNMETLAIKLKDILVSYQSKDILDIKELSAYQGDVIGVIGRNGSGKSTLLKVIAGEIEPEGALVQREVTFNYQPQIQEVDETYRADVLQPDLMSRLHIPTNAVESLSGGEKHKYRLLQTLSVYELGLLLDEPTTHLDKTSVDYLIEELRYYYGTLIIVSHDRYFLNQLANKIWEVADGKVIEYSGNYDDYMEQKEQQIQQQEEAYKQYQQEKNRLEKAAQKKEMQAQKAAKASSKQNNRSIKP
;
A
#
# COMPACT_ATOMS: atom_id res chain seq x y z
N MET A 1 25.15 -47.29 -0.78
CA MET A 1 23.81 -46.71 -0.65
C MET A 1 23.94 -45.35 0.00
N CYS A 2 23.91 -44.32 -0.81
CA CYS A 2 24.07 -42.93 -0.34
C CYS A 2 22.70 -42.26 -0.47
N THR A 3 22.04 -42.08 0.66
CA THR A 3 20.70 -41.48 0.71
C THR A 3 20.85 -39.97 0.63
N ILE A 4 20.51 -39.38 -0.52
CA ILE A 4 20.52 -37.96 -0.73
C ILE A 4 19.31 -37.37 0.02
N TYR A 5 19.56 -36.70 1.14
CA TYR A 5 18.59 -35.84 1.78
C TYR A 5 18.35 -34.63 0.87
N LYS A 6 17.21 -34.62 0.18
CA LYS A 6 16.65 -33.37 -0.40
C LYS A 6 16.12 -32.53 0.74
N GLY A 7 17.00 -31.69 1.33
CA GLY A 7 16.58 -30.62 2.21
C GLY A 7 15.81 -29.58 1.39
N VAL A 8 14.52 -29.44 1.67
CA VAL A 8 13.73 -28.29 1.26
C VAL A 8 14.28 -27.10 2.05
N HIS A 9 15.20 -26.33 1.46
CA HIS A 9 15.52 -25.00 1.98
C HIS A 9 14.28 -24.13 1.83
N LYS A 10 13.45 -24.12 2.86
CA LYS A 10 12.50 -23.03 3.07
C LYS A 10 13.40 -21.82 3.34
N ASN A 11 13.55 -20.92 2.34
CA ASN A 11 14.19 -19.64 2.56
C ASN A 11 13.44 -18.99 3.72
N MET A 12 14.07 -18.90 4.90
CA MET A 12 13.52 -18.14 6.01
C MET A 12 13.71 -16.67 5.60
N GLU A 13 12.65 -16.05 5.11
CA GLU A 13 12.64 -14.62 4.86
C GLU A 13 12.97 -13.90 6.17
N THR A 14 14.06 -13.13 6.19
CA THR A 14 14.47 -12.39 7.37
C THR A 14 13.58 -11.17 7.52
N LEU A 15 12.93 -11.04 8.66
CA LEU A 15 12.05 -9.91 8.96
C LEU A 15 12.85 -8.60 8.93
N ALA A 16 12.32 -7.57 8.29
CA ALA A 16 12.84 -6.21 8.36
C ALA A 16 12.00 -5.35 9.31
N ILE A 17 10.67 -5.43 9.18
CA ILE A 17 9.72 -4.76 10.07
C ILE A 17 8.43 -5.55 10.20
N LYS A 18 7.83 -5.50 11.41
CA LYS A 18 6.48 -5.99 11.69
C LYS A 18 5.70 -4.92 12.43
N LEU A 19 4.52 -4.62 11.90
CA LEU A 19 3.52 -3.73 12.47
C LEU A 19 2.31 -4.57 12.91
N LYS A 20 1.81 -4.35 14.11
CA LYS A 20 0.61 -5.03 14.59
C LYS A 20 -0.23 -4.09 15.44
N ASP A 21 -1.54 -4.13 15.22
CA ASP A 21 -2.56 -3.33 15.91
C ASP A 21 -2.25 -1.83 15.88
N ILE A 22 -1.87 -1.32 14.70
CA ILE A 22 -1.55 0.09 14.49
C ILE A 22 -2.84 0.89 14.36
N LEU A 23 -3.06 1.83 15.25
CA LEU A 23 -4.12 2.83 15.14
C LEU A 23 -3.50 4.23 15.25
N VAL A 24 -3.65 5.03 14.19
CA VAL A 24 -3.21 6.43 14.18
C VAL A 24 -4.39 7.31 13.80
N SER A 25 -4.71 8.27 14.66
CA SER A 25 -5.83 9.20 14.47
C SER A 25 -5.36 10.66 14.57
N TYR A 26 -5.91 11.53 13.72
CA TYR A 26 -5.74 12.98 13.81
C TYR A 26 -7.12 13.65 13.92
N GLN A 27 -7.31 14.50 14.91
CA GLN A 27 -8.55 15.27 15.11
C GLN A 27 -9.81 14.39 15.00
N SER A 28 -9.82 13.24 15.70
CA SER A 28 -10.93 12.26 15.73
C SER A 28 -11.21 11.55 14.41
N LYS A 29 -10.27 11.60 13.46
CA LYS A 29 -10.33 10.80 12.22
C LYS A 29 -9.22 9.76 12.23
N ASP A 30 -9.60 8.51 12.08
CA ASP A 30 -8.64 7.42 11.93
C ASP A 30 -7.98 7.50 10.54
N ILE A 31 -6.66 7.59 10.55
CA ILE A 31 -5.82 7.68 9.35
C ILE A 31 -5.25 6.31 9.01
N LEU A 32 -4.85 5.53 10.04
CA LEU A 32 -4.39 4.15 9.87
C LEU A 32 -5.08 3.25 10.91
N ASP A 33 -5.58 2.11 10.46
CA ASP A 33 -6.09 0.98 11.26
C ASP A 33 -5.55 -0.32 10.63
N ILE A 34 -4.33 -0.71 11.03
CA ILE A 34 -3.61 -1.84 10.45
C ILE A 34 -3.51 -2.95 11.50
N LYS A 35 -4.12 -4.10 11.23
CA LYS A 35 -4.10 -5.25 12.14
C LYS A 35 -2.74 -5.95 12.14
N GLU A 36 -2.20 -6.21 10.97
CA GLU A 36 -0.88 -6.80 10.80
C GLU A 36 -0.31 -6.44 9.43
N LEU A 37 0.97 -6.07 9.39
CA LEU A 37 1.72 -5.78 8.17
C LEU A 37 3.18 -6.10 8.41
N SER A 38 3.86 -6.72 7.45
CA SER A 38 5.26 -7.10 7.59
C SER A 38 6.02 -6.86 6.28
N ALA A 39 7.28 -6.45 6.39
CA ALA A 39 8.22 -6.44 5.29
C ALA A 39 9.45 -7.26 5.66
N TYR A 40 10.08 -7.85 4.67
CA TYR A 40 11.25 -8.71 4.82
C TYR A 40 12.46 -8.09 4.14
N GLN A 41 13.65 -8.52 4.54
CA GLN A 41 14.89 -8.03 3.93
C GLN A 41 14.92 -8.36 2.44
N GLY A 42 15.24 -7.35 1.62
CA GLY A 42 15.22 -7.45 0.17
C GLY A 42 13.85 -7.19 -0.48
N ASP A 43 12.81 -6.91 0.31
CA ASP A 43 11.55 -6.43 -0.26
C ASP A 43 11.74 -5.02 -0.85
N VAL A 44 11.16 -4.80 -2.02
CA VAL A 44 10.99 -3.48 -2.63
C VAL A 44 9.50 -3.21 -2.76
N ILE A 45 9.00 -2.40 -1.86
CA ILE A 45 7.56 -2.18 -1.67
C ILE A 45 7.15 -0.83 -2.22
N GLY A 46 6.27 -0.82 -3.21
CA GLY A 46 5.60 0.38 -3.68
C GLY A 46 4.36 0.68 -2.84
N VAL A 47 4.29 1.85 -2.22
CA VAL A 47 3.12 2.29 -1.43
C VAL A 47 2.28 3.24 -2.26
N ILE A 48 1.04 2.84 -2.52
CA ILE A 48 0.10 3.60 -3.35
C ILE A 48 -1.19 3.90 -2.59
N GLY A 49 -1.95 4.87 -3.08
CA GLY A 49 -3.23 5.26 -2.50
C GLY A 49 -3.55 6.72 -2.79
N ARG A 50 -4.77 7.16 -2.49
CA ARG A 50 -5.22 8.55 -2.71
C ARG A 50 -4.42 9.52 -1.84
N ASN A 51 -4.39 10.79 -2.24
CA ASN A 51 -3.81 11.84 -1.39
C ASN A 51 -4.58 11.92 -0.07
N GLY A 52 -3.85 11.98 1.05
CA GLY A 52 -4.42 11.97 2.39
C GLY A 52 -4.89 10.59 2.89
N SER A 53 -4.58 9.48 2.19
CA SER A 53 -4.95 8.13 2.64
C SER A 53 -4.10 7.59 3.80
N GLY A 54 -3.00 8.28 4.18
CA GLY A 54 -2.13 7.86 5.27
C GLY A 54 -0.77 7.30 4.85
N LYS A 55 -0.37 7.38 3.56
CA LYS A 55 0.91 6.85 3.06
C LYS A 55 2.13 7.40 3.82
N SER A 56 2.26 8.73 3.91
CA SER A 56 3.37 9.36 4.65
C SER A 56 3.28 9.08 6.15
N THR A 57 2.07 8.93 6.71
CA THR A 57 1.88 8.53 8.11
C THR A 57 2.39 7.11 8.33
N LEU A 58 2.13 6.19 7.39
CA LEU A 58 2.68 4.82 7.44
C LEU A 58 4.21 4.84 7.42
N LEU A 59 4.83 5.62 6.54
CA LEU A 59 6.30 5.76 6.51
C LEU A 59 6.83 6.32 7.82
N LYS A 60 6.18 7.31 8.43
CA LYS A 60 6.56 7.87 9.73
C LYS A 60 6.46 6.87 10.88
N VAL A 61 5.45 6.01 10.88
CA VAL A 61 5.34 4.90 11.84
C VAL A 61 6.49 3.92 11.64
N ILE A 62 6.82 3.55 10.40
CA ILE A 62 7.95 2.65 10.09
C ILE A 62 9.28 3.28 10.50
N ALA A 63 9.48 4.57 10.24
CA ALA A 63 10.67 5.33 10.61
C ALA A 63 10.86 5.50 12.13
N GLY A 64 9.78 5.38 12.92
CA GLY A 64 9.79 5.65 14.35
C GLY A 64 9.56 7.12 14.71
N GLU A 65 9.12 7.94 13.75
CA GLU A 65 8.72 9.33 14.04
C GLU A 65 7.33 9.41 14.70
N ILE A 66 6.51 8.38 14.51
CA ILE A 66 5.21 8.21 15.17
C ILE A 66 5.20 6.83 15.83
N GLU A 67 4.98 6.82 17.15
CA GLU A 67 4.82 5.59 17.95
C GLU A 67 3.36 5.50 18.41
N PRO A 68 2.53 4.66 17.73
CA PRO A 68 1.12 4.51 18.10
C PRO A 68 0.98 3.81 19.45
N GLU A 69 0.10 4.30 20.33
CA GLU A 69 -0.14 3.72 21.65
C GLU A 69 -0.76 2.31 21.54
N GLY A 70 -0.23 1.37 22.33
CA GLY A 70 -0.73 -0.02 22.37
C GLY A 70 -0.40 -0.87 21.16
N ALA A 71 0.33 -0.34 20.19
CA ALA A 71 0.75 -1.04 18.98
C ALA A 71 2.06 -1.82 19.22
N LEU A 72 2.28 -2.85 18.41
CA LEU A 72 3.59 -3.51 18.28
C LEU A 72 4.26 -3.04 17.00
N VAL A 73 5.39 -2.34 17.13
CA VAL A 73 6.25 -1.97 16.02
C VAL A 73 7.62 -2.59 16.25
N GLN A 74 7.88 -3.71 15.58
CA GLN A 74 9.13 -4.47 15.68
C GLN A 74 9.99 -4.15 14.45
N ARG A 75 11.08 -3.41 14.65
CA ARG A 75 12.06 -3.04 13.62
C ARG A 75 13.32 -3.88 13.81
N GLU A 76 13.62 -4.74 12.85
CA GLU A 76 14.84 -5.56 12.85
C GLU A 76 16.00 -4.88 12.09
N VAL A 77 15.67 -3.80 11.35
CA VAL A 77 16.64 -2.96 10.65
C VAL A 77 16.36 -1.49 10.93
N THR A 78 17.39 -0.67 10.82
CA THR A 78 17.27 0.79 10.84
C THR A 78 16.77 1.28 9.49
N PHE A 79 15.80 2.19 9.51
CA PHE A 79 15.25 2.80 8.32
C PHE A 79 15.72 4.26 8.19
N ASN A 80 16.40 4.57 7.08
CA ASN A 80 16.65 5.95 6.70
C ASN A 80 15.44 6.49 5.94
N TYR A 81 14.90 7.63 6.38
CA TYR A 81 13.65 8.17 5.83
C TYR A 81 13.87 9.50 5.14
N GLN A 82 13.46 9.58 3.87
CA GLN A 82 13.35 10.82 3.09
C GLN A 82 11.88 11.22 3.00
N PRO A 83 11.41 12.23 3.75
CA PRO A 83 10.07 12.77 3.61
C PRO A 83 9.93 13.65 2.37
N GLN A 84 8.68 13.81 1.90
CA GLN A 84 8.34 14.65 0.74
C GLN A 84 8.76 16.11 0.92
N ILE A 85 8.59 16.66 2.14
CA ILE A 85 8.92 18.04 2.49
C ILE A 85 9.75 18.03 3.77
N GLN A 86 11.00 18.48 3.67
CA GLN A 86 11.88 18.67 4.83
C GLN A 86 12.85 19.83 4.52
N GLU A 87 13.31 20.53 5.54
CA GLU A 87 14.42 21.48 5.40
C GLU A 87 15.72 20.72 5.10
N VAL A 88 16.59 21.30 4.30
CA VAL A 88 17.90 20.70 4.00
C VAL A 88 18.72 20.74 5.28
N ASP A 89 19.30 19.62 5.67
CA ASP A 89 20.27 19.61 6.76
C ASP A 89 21.59 20.24 6.27
N GLU A 90 21.80 21.50 6.61
CA GLU A 90 22.98 22.29 6.22
C GLU A 90 24.27 21.79 6.89
N THR A 91 24.13 20.95 7.95
CA THR A 91 25.30 20.38 8.65
C THR A 91 25.94 19.24 7.89
N TYR A 92 25.22 18.67 6.90
CA TYR A 92 25.72 17.59 6.07
C TYR A 92 26.70 18.13 5.03
N ARG A 93 27.99 17.88 5.23
CA ARG A 93 29.06 18.39 4.37
C ARG A 93 29.01 17.78 2.98
N ALA A 94 29.11 18.64 1.95
CA ALA A 94 29.15 18.26 0.54
C ALA A 94 30.31 17.33 0.17
N ASP A 95 31.36 17.26 1.00
CA ASP A 95 32.54 16.41 0.84
C ASP A 95 32.26 14.90 1.06
N VAL A 96 31.13 14.55 1.70
CA VAL A 96 30.67 13.15 1.88
C VAL A 96 29.81 12.70 0.70
N LEU A 97 29.30 13.63 -0.11
CA LEU A 97 28.41 13.34 -1.23
C LEU A 97 29.21 12.82 -2.43
N GLN A 98 28.72 11.75 -3.02
CA GLN A 98 29.35 11.15 -4.20
C GLN A 98 29.29 12.10 -5.40
N PRO A 99 30.43 12.59 -5.95
CA PRO A 99 30.42 13.57 -7.06
C PRO A 99 29.70 13.06 -8.32
N ASP A 100 29.73 11.76 -8.54
CA ASP A 100 29.05 11.08 -9.64
C ASP A 100 27.51 11.20 -9.53
N LEU A 101 26.97 11.00 -8.34
CA LEU A 101 25.56 11.15 -8.02
C LEU A 101 25.09 12.62 -8.22
N MET A 102 25.90 13.57 -7.76
CA MET A 102 25.62 14.99 -7.97
C MET A 102 25.50 15.35 -9.46
N SER A 103 26.46 14.87 -10.25
CA SER A 103 26.50 15.13 -11.70
C SER A 103 25.28 14.53 -12.41
N ARG A 104 24.92 13.27 -12.09
CA ARG A 104 23.82 12.56 -12.75
C ARG A 104 22.44 13.05 -12.35
N LEU A 105 22.28 13.58 -11.14
CA LEU A 105 21.05 14.21 -10.69
C LEU A 105 20.98 15.70 -11.10
N HIS A 106 21.98 16.20 -11.84
CA HIS A 106 22.10 17.59 -12.26
C HIS A 106 21.98 18.57 -11.08
N ILE A 107 22.68 18.28 -9.98
CA ILE A 107 22.70 19.14 -8.79
C ILE A 107 23.83 20.16 -8.95
N PRO A 108 23.53 21.46 -8.88
CA PRO A 108 24.58 22.48 -8.93
C PRO A 108 25.53 22.38 -7.72
N THR A 109 26.80 22.71 -7.93
CA THR A 109 27.84 22.75 -6.87
C THR A 109 27.79 24.05 -6.04
N ASN A 110 26.73 24.85 -6.20
CA ASN A 110 26.53 26.11 -5.47
C ASN A 110 26.23 25.87 -3.99
N ALA A 111 26.29 26.95 -3.21
CA ALA A 111 25.88 26.88 -1.79
C ALA A 111 24.42 26.45 -1.68
N VAL A 112 24.13 25.58 -0.70
CA VAL A 112 22.81 24.95 -0.50
C VAL A 112 21.68 25.97 -0.35
N GLU A 113 21.98 27.13 0.24
CA GLU A 113 21.03 28.23 0.44
C GLU A 113 20.52 28.80 -0.87
N SER A 114 21.35 28.74 -1.93
CA SER A 114 21.02 29.28 -3.26
C SER A 114 20.25 28.33 -4.16
N LEU A 115 20.02 27.07 -3.73
CA LEU A 115 19.31 26.06 -4.49
C LEU A 115 17.81 26.35 -4.55
N SER A 116 17.21 26.14 -5.72
CA SER A 116 15.76 26.12 -5.89
C SER A 116 15.11 24.97 -5.11
N GLY A 117 13.79 25.03 -4.90
CA GLY A 117 13.06 23.95 -4.19
C GLY A 117 13.28 22.57 -4.81
N GLY A 118 13.29 22.47 -6.14
CA GLY A 118 13.55 21.22 -6.86
C GLY A 118 15.00 20.72 -6.68
N GLU A 119 15.98 21.61 -6.74
CA GLU A 119 17.39 21.28 -6.48
C GLU A 119 17.62 20.86 -5.03
N LYS A 120 16.96 21.51 -4.06
CA LYS A 120 16.96 21.11 -2.66
C LYS A 120 16.39 19.70 -2.47
N HIS A 121 15.33 19.34 -3.21
CA HIS A 121 14.79 17.98 -3.18
C HIS A 121 15.79 16.94 -3.70
N LYS A 122 16.42 17.21 -4.86
CA LYS A 122 17.48 16.36 -5.41
C LYS A 122 18.67 16.22 -4.46
N TYR A 123 19.08 17.31 -3.82
CA TYR A 123 20.18 17.31 -2.87
C TYR A 123 19.89 16.43 -1.65
N ARG A 124 18.67 16.47 -1.11
CA ARG A 124 18.26 15.59 0.00
C ARG A 124 18.22 14.13 -0.40
N LEU A 125 17.68 13.84 -1.58
CA LEU A 125 17.69 12.49 -2.12
C LEU A 125 19.11 11.94 -2.16
N LEU A 126 20.06 12.77 -2.63
CA LEU A 126 21.48 12.45 -2.62
C LEU A 126 22.01 12.19 -1.20
N GLN A 127 21.69 13.05 -0.24
CA GLN A 127 22.08 12.87 1.16
C GLN A 127 21.56 11.52 1.71
N THR A 128 20.28 11.22 1.45
CA THR A 128 19.64 9.98 1.91
C THR A 128 20.29 8.74 1.29
N LEU A 129 20.61 8.78 -0.01
CA LEU A 129 21.27 7.67 -0.72
C LEU A 129 22.75 7.50 -0.31
N SER A 130 23.39 8.57 0.20
CA SER A 130 24.78 8.51 0.67
C SER A 130 24.93 7.86 2.05
N VAL A 131 23.84 7.73 2.82
CA VAL A 131 23.81 7.01 4.10
C VAL A 131 23.32 5.60 3.85
N TYR A 132 24.20 4.63 4.02
CA TYR A 132 23.85 3.23 3.81
C TYR A 132 23.23 2.62 5.07
N GLU A 133 21.94 2.35 5.00
CA GLU A 133 21.18 1.62 6.02
C GLU A 133 20.54 0.37 5.38
N LEU A 134 20.10 -0.60 6.17
CA LEU A 134 19.43 -1.81 5.67
C LEU A 134 17.94 -1.57 5.33
N GLY A 135 17.39 -0.43 5.72
CA GLY A 135 16.05 0.01 5.38
C GLY A 135 16.07 1.42 4.78
N LEU A 136 15.31 1.65 3.71
CA LEU A 136 15.19 2.95 3.07
C LEU A 136 13.72 3.27 2.78
N LEU A 137 13.27 4.43 3.25
CA LEU A 137 11.92 4.94 3.06
C LEU A 137 11.99 6.20 2.20
N LEU A 138 11.31 6.18 1.07
CA LEU A 138 11.28 7.30 0.13
C LEU A 138 9.83 7.78 -0.07
N ASP A 139 9.58 9.05 0.20
CA ASP A 139 8.26 9.67 0.00
C ASP A 139 8.30 10.60 -1.22
N GLU A 140 7.72 10.15 -2.34
CA GLU A 140 7.68 10.81 -3.65
C GLU A 140 9.08 11.21 -4.20
N PRO A 141 10.04 10.26 -4.30
CA PRO A 141 11.42 10.57 -4.67
C PRO A 141 11.57 11.06 -6.12
N THR A 142 10.61 10.78 -7.00
CA THR A 142 10.64 11.20 -8.41
C THR A 142 10.14 12.62 -8.63
N THR A 143 9.59 13.27 -7.61
CA THR A 143 9.10 14.66 -7.69
C THR A 143 10.24 15.62 -8.06
N HIS A 144 10.04 16.49 -9.05
CA HIS A 144 11.02 17.41 -9.61
C HIS A 144 12.24 16.77 -10.32
N LEU A 145 12.21 15.45 -10.57
CA LEU A 145 13.20 14.79 -11.41
C LEU A 145 12.79 14.82 -12.89
N ASP A 146 13.73 15.04 -13.76
CA ASP A 146 13.56 14.76 -15.19
C ASP A 146 13.71 13.25 -15.45
N LYS A 147 13.31 12.81 -16.66
CA LYS A 147 13.33 11.39 -17.01
C LYS A 147 14.71 10.75 -16.84
N THR A 148 15.77 11.43 -17.21
CA THR A 148 17.15 10.94 -17.11
C THR A 148 17.53 10.71 -15.65
N SER A 149 17.18 11.65 -14.77
CA SER A 149 17.41 11.54 -13.32
C SER A 149 16.56 10.40 -12.70
N VAL A 150 15.32 10.18 -13.19
CA VAL A 150 14.49 9.04 -12.75
C VAL A 150 15.11 7.71 -13.17
N ASP A 151 15.53 7.58 -14.44
CA ASP A 151 16.17 6.35 -14.94
C ASP A 151 17.44 6.05 -14.15
N TYR A 152 18.23 7.06 -13.83
CA TYR A 152 19.42 6.91 -12.99
C TYR A 152 19.07 6.48 -11.55
N LEU A 153 18.06 7.10 -10.94
CA LEU A 153 17.59 6.70 -9.60
C LEU A 153 17.13 5.23 -9.57
N ILE A 154 16.46 4.77 -10.65
CA ILE A 154 16.09 3.36 -10.79
C ILE A 154 17.33 2.46 -10.79
N GLU A 155 18.37 2.83 -11.53
CA GLU A 155 19.61 2.06 -11.57
C GLU A 155 20.27 1.96 -10.18
N GLU A 156 20.37 3.06 -9.45
CA GLU A 156 20.93 3.09 -8.09
C GLU A 156 20.12 2.22 -7.13
N LEU A 157 18.79 2.34 -7.15
CA LEU A 157 17.92 1.60 -6.23
C LEU A 157 17.83 0.10 -6.56
N ARG A 158 18.09 -0.31 -7.81
CA ARG A 158 18.17 -1.73 -8.18
C ARG A 158 19.35 -2.46 -7.51
N TYR A 159 20.43 -1.74 -7.23
CA TYR A 159 21.60 -2.27 -6.54
C TYR A 159 21.57 -2.09 -5.03
N TYR A 160 20.51 -1.46 -4.52
CA TYR A 160 20.36 -1.30 -3.08
C TYR A 160 20.13 -2.65 -2.40
N TYR A 161 21.04 -2.98 -1.49
CA TYR A 161 20.97 -4.23 -0.74
C TYR A 161 20.28 -4.00 0.60
N GLY A 162 18.96 -4.05 0.60
CA GLY A 162 18.16 -3.82 1.81
C GLY A 162 16.67 -3.80 1.49
N THR A 163 15.88 -3.34 2.43
CA THR A 163 14.44 -3.20 2.29
C THR A 163 14.11 -1.79 1.82
N LEU A 164 13.43 -1.66 0.69
CA LEU A 164 12.94 -0.39 0.15
C LEU A 164 11.43 -0.28 0.35
N ILE A 165 10.97 0.85 0.88
CA ILE A 165 9.54 1.18 0.93
C ILE A 165 9.36 2.56 0.31
N ILE A 166 8.66 2.63 -0.81
CA ILE A 166 8.62 3.79 -1.69
C ILE A 166 7.19 4.25 -1.89
N VAL A 167 6.83 5.43 -1.45
CA VAL A 167 5.60 6.11 -1.87
C VAL A 167 5.86 6.79 -3.20
N SER A 168 5.12 6.46 -4.24
CA SER A 168 5.20 7.15 -5.52
C SER A 168 3.90 7.07 -6.31
N HIS A 169 3.65 8.11 -7.10
CA HIS A 169 2.61 8.14 -8.13
C HIS A 169 3.15 7.80 -9.53
N ASP A 170 4.45 7.64 -9.66
CA ASP A 170 5.11 7.28 -10.92
C ASP A 170 5.03 5.77 -11.16
N ARG A 171 4.13 5.38 -12.07
CA ARG A 171 3.90 3.98 -12.44
C ARG A 171 5.12 3.33 -13.07
N TYR A 172 5.84 4.08 -13.92
CA TYR A 172 7.06 3.56 -14.55
C TYR A 172 8.11 3.23 -13.49
N PHE A 173 8.32 4.13 -12.55
CA PHE A 173 9.26 3.95 -11.45
C PHE A 173 8.92 2.72 -10.60
N LEU A 174 7.65 2.58 -10.20
CA LEU A 174 7.20 1.42 -9.42
C LEU A 174 7.30 0.10 -10.20
N ASN A 175 6.99 0.10 -11.50
CA ASN A 175 7.12 -1.10 -12.34
C ASN A 175 8.57 -1.58 -12.50
N GLN A 176 9.54 -0.66 -12.44
CA GLN A 176 10.95 -1.02 -12.59
C GLN A 176 11.59 -1.57 -11.31
N LEU A 177 11.00 -1.29 -10.14
CA LEU A 177 11.62 -1.56 -8.85
C LEU A 177 10.79 -2.48 -7.95
N ALA A 178 9.48 -2.25 -7.83
CA ALA A 178 8.67 -2.91 -6.84
C ALA A 178 8.47 -4.41 -7.12
N ASN A 179 8.60 -5.23 -6.08
CA ASN A 179 8.21 -6.64 -6.07
C ASN A 179 6.96 -6.90 -5.20
N LYS A 180 6.50 -5.88 -4.47
CA LYS A 180 5.24 -5.86 -3.72
C LYS A 180 4.61 -4.47 -3.80
N ILE A 181 3.29 -4.42 -3.74
CA ILE A 181 2.54 -3.16 -3.65
C ILE A 181 1.70 -3.16 -2.37
N TRP A 182 1.79 -2.09 -1.61
CA TRP A 182 0.90 -1.79 -0.49
C TRP A 182 -0.09 -0.70 -0.89
N GLU A 183 -1.35 -1.06 -1.03
CA GLU A 183 -2.43 -0.09 -1.28
C GLU A 183 -2.97 0.42 0.06
N VAL A 184 -2.85 1.73 0.29
CA VAL A 184 -3.39 2.39 1.48
C VAL A 184 -4.75 3.00 1.14
N ALA A 185 -5.82 2.41 1.69
CA ALA A 185 -7.19 2.84 1.46
C ALA A 185 -8.03 2.71 2.74
N ASP A 186 -8.78 3.75 3.07
CA ASP A 186 -9.70 3.79 4.23
C ASP A 186 -9.03 3.34 5.54
N GLY A 187 -7.80 3.81 5.76
CA GLY A 187 -6.98 3.49 6.94
C GLY A 187 -6.34 2.10 6.93
N LYS A 188 -6.67 1.25 5.98
CA LYS A 188 -6.15 -0.11 5.84
C LYS A 188 -5.04 -0.18 4.82
N VAL A 189 -4.19 -1.21 4.96
CA VAL A 189 -3.17 -1.54 3.97
C VAL A 189 -3.45 -2.93 3.42
N ILE A 190 -3.53 -3.03 2.10
CA ILE A 190 -3.71 -4.30 1.39
C ILE A 190 -2.43 -4.56 0.60
N GLU A 191 -1.85 -5.74 0.81
CA GLU A 191 -0.65 -6.18 0.11
C GLU A 191 -1.01 -6.94 -1.17
N TYR A 192 -0.30 -6.60 -2.25
CA TYR A 192 -0.34 -7.29 -3.54
C TYR A 192 1.07 -7.72 -3.91
N SER A 193 1.21 -8.93 -4.43
CA SER A 193 2.49 -9.43 -4.93
C SER A 193 2.76 -8.95 -6.35
N GLY A 194 4.02 -8.65 -6.65
CA GLY A 194 4.44 -8.18 -7.96
C GLY A 194 4.59 -6.66 -8.06
N ASN A 195 4.77 -6.16 -9.28
CA ASN A 195 4.94 -4.75 -9.58
C ASN A 195 3.60 -4.00 -9.72
N TYR A 196 3.63 -2.77 -10.21
CA TYR A 196 2.41 -1.96 -10.35
C TYR A 196 1.43 -2.54 -11.39
N ASP A 197 1.91 -3.14 -12.49
CA ASP A 197 1.04 -3.73 -13.51
C ASP A 197 0.39 -5.01 -12.98
N ASP A 198 1.13 -5.85 -12.25
CA ASP A 198 0.60 -7.04 -11.56
C ASP A 198 -0.49 -6.65 -10.54
N TYR A 199 -0.29 -5.56 -9.79
CA TYR A 199 -1.30 -5.01 -8.88
C TYR A 199 -2.57 -4.61 -9.64
N MET A 200 -2.44 -3.90 -10.77
CA MET A 200 -3.60 -3.45 -11.55
C MET A 200 -4.42 -4.63 -12.05
N GLU A 201 -3.77 -5.69 -12.54
CA GLU A 201 -4.45 -6.92 -12.97
C GLU A 201 -5.19 -7.61 -11.81
N GLN A 202 -4.53 -7.79 -10.66
CA GLN A 202 -5.15 -8.37 -9.46
C GLN A 202 -6.36 -7.53 -8.98
N LYS A 203 -6.24 -6.21 -9.03
CA LYS A 203 -7.32 -5.29 -8.64
C LYS A 203 -8.52 -5.39 -9.58
N GLU A 204 -8.29 -5.45 -10.88
CA GLU A 204 -9.37 -5.61 -11.87
C GLU A 204 -10.11 -6.94 -11.67
N GLN A 205 -9.37 -8.02 -11.44
CA GLN A 205 -9.97 -9.33 -11.15
C GLN A 205 -10.82 -9.29 -9.86
N GLN A 206 -10.36 -8.64 -8.81
CA GLN A 206 -11.13 -8.47 -7.57
C GLN A 206 -12.43 -7.70 -7.79
N ILE A 207 -12.38 -6.60 -8.57
CA ILE A 207 -13.57 -5.79 -8.91
C ILE A 207 -14.58 -6.64 -9.68
N GLN A 208 -14.14 -7.37 -10.70
CA GLN A 208 -15.00 -8.25 -11.50
C GLN A 208 -15.69 -9.31 -10.65
N GLN A 209 -14.94 -9.98 -9.76
CA GLN A 209 -15.50 -10.96 -8.85
C GLN A 209 -16.54 -10.36 -7.89
N GLN A 210 -16.29 -9.16 -7.36
CA GLN A 210 -17.27 -8.45 -6.51
C GLN A 210 -18.54 -8.09 -7.28
N GLU A 211 -18.42 -7.62 -8.51
CA GLU A 211 -19.58 -7.31 -9.36
C GLU A 211 -20.40 -8.55 -9.69
N GLU A 212 -19.76 -9.65 -10.00
CA GLU A 212 -20.45 -10.92 -10.27
C GLU A 212 -21.17 -11.45 -9.01
N ALA A 213 -20.50 -11.43 -7.87
CA ALA A 213 -21.11 -11.82 -6.60
C ALA A 213 -22.33 -10.94 -6.26
N TYR A 214 -22.23 -9.62 -6.47
CA TYR A 214 -23.32 -8.69 -6.27
C TYR A 214 -24.50 -8.95 -7.21
N LYS A 215 -24.23 -9.22 -8.49
CA LYS A 215 -25.28 -9.60 -9.49
C LYS A 215 -25.99 -10.88 -9.08
N GLN A 216 -25.24 -11.91 -8.66
CA GLN A 216 -25.82 -13.17 -8.17
C GLN A 216 -26.69 -12.96 -6.92
N TYR A 217 -26.19 -12.18 -5.95
CA TYR A 217 -26.97 -11.83 -4.75
C TYR A 217 -28.30 -11.12 -5.10
N GLN A 218 -28.26 -10.16 -6.01
CA GLN A 218 -29.47 -9.44 -6.44
C GLN A 218 -30.47 -10.37 -7.16
N GLN A 219 -29.98 -11.27 -7.99
CA GLN A 219 -30.84 -12.26 -8.67
C GLN A 219 -31.52 -13.20 -7.68
N GLU A 220 -30.79 -13.71 -6.70
CA GLU A 220 -31.36 -14.61 -5.69
C GLU A 220 -32.33 -13.88 -4.78
N LYS A 221 -32.01 -12.65 -4.34
CA LYS A 221 -32.95 -11.79 -3.59
C LYS A 221 -34.26 -11.61 -4.33
N ASN A 222 -34.22 -11.22 -5.62
CA ASN A 222 -35.40 -11.03 -6.46
C ASN A 222 -36.20 -12.33 -6.64
N ARG A 223 -35.52 -13.48 -6.75
CA ARG A 223 -36.16 -14.79 -6.85
C ARG A 223 -36.91 -15.13 -5.56
N LEU A 224 -36.32 -14.92 -4.40
CA LEU A 224 -36.93 -15.16 -3.10
C LEU A 224 -38.13 -14.24 -2.85
N GLU A 225 -38.02 -12.96 -3.20
CA GLU A 225 -39.13 -12.01 -3.08
C GLU A 225 -40.32 -12.42 -3.94
N LYS A 226 -40.08 -12.78 -5.21
CA LYS A 226 -41.14 -13.28 -6.11
C LYS A 226 -41.78 -14.56 -5.60
N ALA A 227 -40.98 -15.48 -5.03
CA ALA A 227 -41.49 -16.71 -4.45
C ALA A 227 -42.35 -16.46 -3.20
N ALA A 228 -41.95 -15.51 -2.33
CA ALA A 228 -42.72 -15.08 -1.16
C ALA A 228 -44.06 -14.45 -1.57
N GLN A 229 -44.05 -13.52 -2.51
CA GLN A 229 -45.29 -12.89 -3.04
C GLN A 229 -46.24 -13.93 -3.64
N LYS A 230 -45.70 -14.92 -4.40
CA LYS A 230 -46.52 -15.99 -4.96
C LYS A 230 -47.20 -16.84 -3.89
N LYS A 231 -46.47 -17.20 -2.83
CA LYS A 231 -47.02 -17.94 -1.66
C LYS A 231 -48.09 -17.13 -0.95
N GLU A 232 -47.88 -15.84 -0.73
CA GLU A 232 -48.85 -14.94 -0.08
C GLU A 232 -50.13 -14.83 -0.90
N MET A 233 -50.00 -14.62 -2.22
CA MET A 233 -51.19 -14.60 -3.11
C MET A 233 -51.93 -15.93 -3.11
N GLN A 234 -51.24 -17.07 -3.06
CA GLN A 234 -51.89 -18.38 -2.96
C GLN A 234 -52.64 -18.54 -1.63
N ALA A 235 -52.03 -18.12 -0.53
CA ALA A 235 -52.66 -18.16 0.81
C ALA A 235 -53.90 -17.28 0.86
N GLN A 236 -53.86 -16.07 0.32
CA GLN A 236 -55.03 -15.17 0.23
C GLN A 236 -56.16 -15.74 -0.64
N LYS A 237 -55.81 -16.39 -1.78
CA LYS A 237 -56.82 -17.08 -2.61
C LYS A 237 -57.48 -18.23 -1.88
N ALA A 238 -56.69 -19.04 -1.18
CA ALA A 238 -57.20 -20.18 -0.38
C ALA A 238 -58.12 -19.70 0.77
N ALA A 239 -57.72 -18.64 1.49
CA ALA A 239 -58.56 -18.04 2.55
C ALA A 239 -59.91 -17.47 2.01
N LYS A 240 -59.86 -16.83 0.83
CA LYS A 240 -61.12 -16.33 0.16
C LYS A 240 -62.02 -17.46 -0.33
N ALA A 241 -61.45 -18.62 -0.76
CA ALA A 241 -62.22 -19.78 -1.17
C ALA A 241 -62.93 -20.48 0.02
N SER A 242 -62.22 -20.64 1.14
CA SER A 242 -62.80 -21.21 2.36
C SER A 242 -63.89 -20.36 3.00
N SER A 243 -63.75 -19.00 2.96
CA SER A 243 -64.80 -18.09 3.46
C SER A 243 -66.07 -18.11 2.59
N LYS A 244 -65.94 -18.31 1.25
CA LYS A 244 -67.12 -18.50 0.35
C LYS A 244 -67.82 -19.81 0.56
N GLN A 245 -67.13 -20.89 0.96
CA GLN A 245 -67.74 -22.19 1.25
C GLN A 245 -68.51 -22.17 2.56
N ASN A 246 -67.98 -21.53 3.60
CA ASN A 246 -68.71 -21.34 4.86
C ASN A 246 -70.01 -20.51 4.74
N ASN A 247 -70.01 -19.48 3.91
CA ASN A 247 -71.23 -18.67 3.66
C ASN A 247 -72.28 -19.40 2.80
N ARG A 248 -71.97 -20.49 2.12
CA ARG A 248 -72.95 -21.32 1.39
C ARG A 248 -73.62 -22.35 2.28
N SER A 249 -73.01 -22.71 3.40
CA SER A 249 -73.53 -23.71 4.36
C SER A 249 -74.48 -23.12 5.42
N ILE A 250 -74.72 -21.78 5.37
CA ILE A 250 -75.60 -21.08 6.32
C ILE A 250 -76.75 -20.43 5.58
N LYS A 251 -77.38 -21.07 4.60
CA LYS A 251 -78.70 -20.69 4.12
C LYS A 251 -79.71 -21.78 4.49
N PRO A 252 -80.71 -21.45 5.24
CA PRO A 252 -81.78 -22.35 5.65
C PRO A 252 -82.59 -22.90 4.46
#